data_0e076c755b0a1c259f857515ac469342
#
_entry.id   0e076c755b0a1c259f857515ac469342
#
_cell.length_a   1.000
_cell.length_b   1.000
_cell.length_c   1.000
_cell.angle_alpha   90.00
_cell.angle_beta   90.00
_cell.angle_gamma   90.00
#
_symmetry.space_group_name_H-M   'P 1'
#
loop_
_entity.id
_entity.type
_entity.pdbx_description
1 polymer ?
#
loop_
_entity_poly.entity_id
_entity_poly.type
_entity_poly.pdbx_seq_one_letter_code
_entity_poly.pdbx_strand_id
1 'polypeptide(L)'
;LLELCDIHVVSMPGVGDSWENIMKAPEAALNIVVRNELALKAAEDMKSRFDIPYISVGLPYGMEGTLRWLNRIAEAVNSASLKAAEMEIRCRQKRLLHFGNNMKSMWGTLWFDRILFSAPPEESLGIAEALRGEWADTENLTVHLQADTCSKTPAVDTVRVVGINDISIAEDYKKWDGGLILSSSHETERLLRMNKPFVSCHITRPVYDEIA
;
A
#
# COMPACT_ATOMS: atom_id res chain seq x y z
N LEU A 1 -16.61 0.32 -3.85
CA LEU A 1 -16.81 0.96 -2.52
C LEU A 1 -17.17 2.44 -2.67
N LEU A 2 -16.49 3.20 -3.52
CA LEU A 2 -16.80 4.62 -3.74
C LEU A 2 -18.24 4.83 -4.22
N GLU A 3 -18.72 4.00 -5.13
CA GLU A 3 -20.12 4.04 -5.58
C GLU A 3 -21.14 3.77 -4.47
N LEU A 4 -20.78 2.93 -3.47
CA LEU A 4 -21.60 2.75 -2.27
C LEU A 4 -21.65 3.99 -1.35
N CYS A 5 -20.75 4.93 -1.59
CA CYS A 5 -20.70 6.22 -0.91
C CYS A 5 -21.27 7.35 -1.77
N ASP A 6 -22.00 7.04 -2.85
CA ASP A 6 -22.49 8.01 -3.86
C ASP A 6 -21.36 8.84 -4.48
N ILE A 7 -20.15 8.26 -4.56
CA ILE A 7 -18.99 8.89 -5.19
C ILE A 7 -18.75 8.23 -6.54
N HIS A 8 -19.00 8.99 -7.60
CA HIS A 8 -18.77 8.55 -8.96
C HIS A 8 -17.33 8.82 -9.41
N VAL A 9 -16.67 7.79 -9.94
CA VAL A 9 -15.31 7.90 -10.47
C VAL A 9 -15.38 8.32 -11.93
N VAL A 10 -14.93 9.51 -12.24
CA VAL A 10 -14.95 10.07 -13.62
C VAL A 10 -13.86 9.46 -14.46
N SER A 11 -12.64 9.31 -13.92
CA SER A 11 -11.46 8.80 -14.63
C SER A 11 -10.45 8.19 -13.67
N MET A 12 -9.72 7.18 -14.14
CA MET A 12 -8.59 6.53 -13.44
C MET A 12 -7.36 6.47 -14.35
N PRO A 13 -6.66 7.58 -14.58
CA PRO A 13 -5.50 7.61 -15.45
C PRO A 13 -4.42 6.61 -15.00
N GLY A 14 -3.85 5.87 -15.95
CA GLY A 14 -2.80 4.89 -15.69
C GLY A 14 -3.28 3.48 -15.27
N VAL A 15 -4.59 3.24 -15.19
CA VAL A 15 -5.15 1.94 -14.80
C VAL A 15 -6.03 1.33 -15.91
N GLY A 16 -5.67 1.56 -17.18
CA GLY A 16 -6.42 1.03 -18.32
C GLY A 16 -7.70 1.79 -18.62
N ASP A 17 -7.78 3.05 -18.24
CA ASP A 17 -8.94 3.90 -18.53
C ASP A 17 -9.04 4.27 -20.01
N SER A 18 -10.25 4.54 -20.49
CA SER A 18 -10.47 4.98 -21.87
C SER A 18 -10.02 6.42 -22.06
N TRP A 19 -9.57 6.76 -23.27
CA TRP A 19 -9.24 8.14 -23.61
C TRP A 19 -10.41 9.11 -23.40
N GLU A 20 -11.63 8.65 -23.67
CA GLU A 20 -12.86 9.43 -23.47
C GLU A 20 -13.07 9.81 -21.99
N ASN A 21 -12.81 8.87 -21.07
CA ASN A 21 -12.89 9.15 -19.64
C ASN A 21 -11.77 10.08 -19.18
N ILE A 22 -10.56 9.89 -19.68
CA ILE A 22 -9.42 10.78 -19.38
C ILE A 22 -9.73 12.21 -19.80
N MET A 23 -10.36 12.41 -20.96
CA MET A 23 -10.75 13.74 -21.42
C MET A 23 -11.82 14.39 -20.54
N LYS A 24 -12.60 13.62 -19.78
CA LYS A 24 -13.56 14.12 -18.79
C LYS A 24 -12.95 14.42 -17.43
N ALA A 25 -11.67 14.11 -17.20
CA ALA A 25 -11.03 14.38 -15.91
C ALA A 25 -11.19 15.83 -15.40
N PRO A 26 -11.24 16.88 -16.27
CA PRO A 26 -11.53 18.23 -15.83
C PRO A 26 -12.94 18.48 -15.25
N GLU A 27 -13.86 17.52 -15.40
CA GLU A 27 -15.22 17.59 -14.85
C GLU A 27 -15.30 17.06 -13.40
N ALA A 28 -14.19 16.48 -12.89
CA ALA A 28 -14.15 15.94 -11.54
C ALA A 28 -14.20 17.06 -10.48
N ALA A 29 -14.91 16.80 -9.39
CA ALA A 29 -14.97 17.71 -8.25
C ALA A 29 -13.73 17.61 -7.33
N LEU A 30 -13.00 16.48 -7.39
CA LEU A 30 -11.83 16.21 -6.55
C LEU A 30 -10.90 15.24 -7.26
N ASN A 31 -9.59 15.49 -7.17
CA ASN A 31 -8.56 14.53 -7.55
C ASN A 31 -8.06 13.76 -6.32
N ILE A 32 -8.02 12.44 -6.42
CA ILE A 32 -7.53 11.54 -5.38
C ILE A 32 -6.16 11.00 -5.80
N VAL A 33 -5.12 11.44 -5.12
CA VAL A 33 -3.75 10.99 -5.35
C VAL A 33 -3.45 9.80 -4.45
N VAL A 34 -3.24 8.63 -5.05
CA VAL A 34 -2.91 7.38 -4.33
C VAL A 34 -1.42 7.06 -4.32
N ARG A 35 -0.67 7.65 -5.26
CA ARG A 35 0.80 7.56 -5.37
C ARG A 35 1.37 8.93 -5.69
N ASN A 36 2.00 9.54 -4.70
CA ASN A 36 2.55 10.89 -4.83
C ASN A 36 3.63 10.99 -5.90
N GLU A 37 4.54 10.03 -5.96
CA GLU A 37 5.63 10.00 -6.92
C GLU A 37 5.17 9.96 -8.38
N LEU A 38 3.97 9.45 -8.64
CA LEU A 38 3.42 9.32 -9.99
C LEU A 38 2.40 10.41 -10.35
N ALA A 39 1.55 10.80 -9.40
CA ALA A 39 0.34 11.56 -9.71
C ALA A 39 0.26 12.94 -9.06
N LEU A 40 1.12 13.27 -8.08
CA LEU A 40 1.03 14.54 -7.37
C LEU A 40 1.16 15.75 -8.31
N LYS A 41 2.16 15.72 -9.19
CA LYS A 41 2.38 16.81 -10.14
C LYS A 41 1.21 17.01 -11.11
N ALA A 42 0.62 15.91 -11.58
CA ALA A 42 -0.56 15.97 -12.42
C ALA A 42 -1.77 16.58 -11.68
N ALA A 43 -1.95 16.23 -10.40
CA ALA A 43 -3.01 16.80 -9.58
C ALA A 43 -2.79 18.31 -9.30
N GLU A 44 -1.54 18.74 -9.09
CA GLU A 44 -1.17 20.17 -8.97
C GLU A 44 -1.45 20.93 -10.26
N ASP A 45 -1.10 20.36 -11.41
CA ASP A 45 -1.40 20.96 -12.72
C ASP A 45 -2.92 21.05 -12.95
N MET A 46 -3.69 20.03 -12.58
CA MET A 46 -5.15 20.05 -12.67
C MET A 46 -5.77 21.13 -11.76
N LYS A 47 -5.24 21.29 -10.55
CA LYS A 47 -5.65 22.38 -9.66
C LYS A 47 -5.34 23.75 -10.25
N SER A 48 -4.15 23.91 -10.83
CA SER A 48 -3.74 25.18 -11.44
C SER A 48 -4.57 25.56 -12.67
N ARG A 49 -4.95 24.59 -13.51
CA ARG A 49 -5.63 24.84 -14.79
C ARG A 49 -7.14 24.86 -14.69
N PHE A 50 -7.70 24.01 -13.83
CA PHE A 50 -9.14 23.76 -13.78
C PHE A 50 -9.74 24.02 -12.40
N ASP A 51 -8.92 24.52 -11.44
CA ASP A 51 -9.31 24.76 -10.04
C ASP A 51 -9.89 23.53 -9.32
N ILE A 52 -9.46 22.32 -9.73
CA ILE A 52 -9.92 21.08 -9.11
C ILE A 52 -9.04 20.79 -7.90
N PRO A 53 -9.59 20.74 -6.69
CA PRO A 53 -8.83 20.38 -5.49
C PRO A 53 -8.32 18.95 -5.55
N TYR A 54 -7.27 18.64 -4.79
CA TYR A 54 -6.78 17.28 -4.65
C TYR A 54 -6.49 16.93 -3.20
N ILE A 55 -6.55 15.63 -2.91
CA ILE A 55 -6.09 15.04 -1.65
C ILE A 55 -5.12 13.89 -1.93
N SER A 56 -4.12 13.74 -1.06
CA SER A 56 -3.24 12.56 -1.06
C SER A 56 -3.66 11.65 0.08
N VAL A 57 -4.03 10.41 -0.25
CA VAL A 57 -4.60 9.45 0.71
C VAL A 57 -3.87 8.10 0.74
N GLY A 58 -2.92 7.90 -0.18
CA GLY A 58 -2.25 6.61 -0.34
C GLY A 58 -3.18 5.50 -0.83
N LEU A 59 -2.67 4.26 -0.85
CA LEU A 59 -3.46 3.09 -1.18
C LEU A 59 -4.12 2.49 0.08
N PRO A 60 -5.37 1.98 -0.04
CA PRO A 60 -6.08 1.40 1.10
C PRO A 60 -5.65 -0.06 1.32
N TYR A 61 -4.87 -0.33 2.35
CA TYR A 61 -4.50 -1.68 2.76
C TYR A 61 -5.17 -2.06 4.07
N GLY A 62 -5.61 -3.31 4.17
CA GLY A 62 -6.38 -3.81 5.30
C GLY A 62 -7.80 -3.24 5.37
N MET A 63 -8.61 -3.74 6.31
CA MET A 63 -9.99 -3.28 6.48
C MET A 63 -10.04 -1.91 7.14
N GLU A 64 -9.27 -1.71 8.19
CA GLU A 64 -9.19 -0.43 8.91
C GLU A 64 -8.55 0.65 8.03
N GLY A 65 -7.49 0.30 7.26
CA GLY A 65 -6.91 1.21 6.28
C GLY A 65 -7.91 1.62 5.21
N THR A 66 -8.73 0.70 4.73
CA THR A 66 -9.79 0.99 3.75
C THR A 66 -10.89 1.88 4.34
N LEU A 67 -11.28 1.66 5.59
CA LEU A 67 -12.25 2.54 6.27
C LEU A 67 -11.70 3.96 6.43
N ARG A 68 -10.46 4.11 6.90
CA ARG A 68 -9.81 5.43 7.02
C ARG A 68 -9.72 6.13 5.67
N TRP A 69 -9.36 5.39 4.62
CA TRP A 69 -9.26 5.91 3.25
C TRP A 69 -10.60 6.44 2.73
N LEU A 70 -11.69 5.66 2.90
CA LEU A 70 -13.03 6.08 2.51
C LEU A 70 -13.51 7.30 3.30
N ASN A 71 -13.28 7.33 4.61
CA ASN A 71 -13.65 8.47 5.45
C ASN A 71 -12.98 9.76 4.97
N ARG A 72 -11.67 9.74 4.69
CA ARG A 72 -10.95 10.91 4.19
C ARG A 72 -11.47 11.41 2.84
N ILE A 73 -11.85 10.50 1.94
CA ILE A 73 -12.43 10.88 0.65
C ILE A 73 -13.83 11.46 0.84
N ALA A 74 -14.67 10.79 1.63
CA ALA A 74 -16.03 11.23 1.89
C ALA A 74 -16.07 12.62 2.55
N GLU A 75 -15.17 12.89 3.50
CA GLU A 75 -15.00 14.21 4.11
C GLU A 75 -14.63 15.27 3.05
N ALA A 76 -13.71 14.94 2.16
CA ALA A 76 -13.25 15.88 1.12
C ALA A 76 -14.32 16.22 0.08
N VAL A 77 -15.24 15.30 -0.21
CA VAL A 77 -16.37 15.53 -1.13
C VAL A 77 -17.68 15.87 -0.41
N ASN A 78 -17.66 16.00 0.93
CA ASN A 78 -18.85 16.22 1.76
C ASN A 78 -19.94 15.14 1.56
N SER A 79 -19.54 13.89 1.30
CA SER A 79 -20.47 12.78 1.21
C SER A 79 -20.88 12.29 2.60
N ALA A 80 -22.18 12.08 2.81
CA ALA A 80 -22.73 11.54 4.06
C ALA A 80 -23.01 10.04 4.01
N SER A 81 -22.82 9.39 2.85
CA SER A 81 -23.28 8.02 2.61
C SER A 81 -22.16 6.98 2.80
N LEU A 82 -21.64 6.82 4.03
CA LEU A 82 -20.60 5.83 4.34
C LEU A 82 -21.13 4.48 4.80
N LYS A 83 -22.35 4.43 5.34
CA LYS A 83 -22.88 3.24 6.03
C LYS A 83 -22.88 1.97 5.17
N ALA A 84 -23.25 2.07 3.90
CA ALA A 84 -23.30 0.92 3.00
C ALA A 84 -21.90 0.36 2.73
N ALA A 85 -20.92 1.23 2.51
CA ALA A 85 -19.52 0.83 2.30
C ALA A 85 -18.91 0.24 3.57
N GLU A 86 -19.17 0.80 4.74
CA GLU A 86 -18.75 0.24 6.03
C GLU A 86 -19.33 -1.15 6.27
N MET A 87 -20.61 -1.35 5.99
CA MET A 87 -21.24 -2.67 6.12
C MET A 87 -20.60 -3.69 5.18
N GLU A 88 -20.32 -3.33 3.95
CA GLU A 88 -19.65 -4.21 3.00
C GLU A 88 -18.23 -4.57 3.47
N ILE A 89 -17.44 -3.60 3.94
CA ILE A 89 -16.10 -3.84 4.47
C ILE A 89 -16.16 -4.80 5.66
N ARG A 90 -17.05 -4.56 6.63
CA ARG A 90 -17.22 -5.42 7.79
C ARG A 90 -17.70 -6.83 7.43
N CYS A 91 -18.55 -6.95 6.42
CA CYS A 91 -18.98 -8.25 5.89
C CYS A 91 -17.80 -9.03 5.29
N ARG A 92 -16.93 -8.37 4.51
CA ARG A 92 -15.72 -8.98 3.98
C ARG A 92 -14.72 -9.33 5.07
N GLN A 93 -14.54 -8.48 6.07
CA GLN A 93 -13.69 -8.73 7.23
C GLN A 93 -14.09 -10.03 7.94
N LYS A 94 -15.40 -10.23 8.21
CA LYS A 94 -15.89 -11.46 8.84
C LYS A 94 -15.55 -12.71 8.03
N ARG A 95 -15.68 -12.65 6.70
CA ARG A 95 -15.33 -13.78 5.81
C ARG A 95 -13.83 -14.08 5.85
N LEU A 96 -12.98 -13.04 5.82
CA LEU A 96 -11.53 -13.19 5.87
C LEU A 96 -11.06 -13.73 7.23
N LEU A 97 -11.63 -13.24 8.32
CA LEU A 97 -11.33 -13.76 9.66
C LEU A 97 -11.73 -15.22 9.81
N HIS A 98 -12.90 -15.62 9.29
CA HIS A 98 -13.32 -17.01 9.30
C HIS A 98 -12.35 -17.89 8.50
N PHE A 99 -11.95 -17.48 7.31
CA PHE A 99 -10.97 -18.18 6.49
C PHE A 99 -9.61 -18.27 7.20
N GLY A 100 -9.11 -17.15 7.74
CA GLY A 100 -7.84 -17.10 8.45
C GLY A 100 -7.81 -18.01 9.69
N ASN A 101 -8.90 -18.05 10.47
CA ASN A 101 -9.00 -18.93 11.61
C ASN A 101 -9.01 -20.41 11.22
N ASN A 102 -9.69 -20.77 10.13
CA ASN A 102 -9.66 -22.13 9.59
C ASN A 102 -8.26 -22.53 9.13
N MET A 103 -7.55 -21.63 8.44
CA MET A 103 -6.17 -21.86 8.01
C MET A 103 -5.25 -22.04 9.21
N LYS A 104 -5.35 -21.20 10.24
CA LYS A 104 -4.58 -21.35 11.48
C LYS A 104 -4.81 -22.70 12.16
N SER A 105 -6.06 -23.18 12.20
CA SER A 105 -6.39 -24.47 12.81
C SER A 105 -5.85 -25.67 12.03
N MET A 106 -5.76 -25.56 10.71
CA MET A 106 -5.28 -26.64 9.84
C MET A 106 -3.75 -26.73 9.75
N TRP A 107 -3.07 -25.59 9.74
CA TRP A 107 -1.66 -25.49 9.36
C TRP A 107 -0.79 -24.95 10.49
N GLY A 108 -1.35 -24.69 11.65
CA GLY A 108 -0.67 -24.04 12.75
C GLY A 108 -0.50 -22.54 12.49
N THR A 109 0.53 -21.96 13.08
CA THR A 109 0.84 -20.55 12.83
C THR A 109 1.55 -20.40 11.48
N LEU A 110 0.99 -19.54 10.62
CA LEU A 110 1.61 -19.12 9.36
C LEU A 110 2.46 -17.86 9.55
N TRP A 111 2.55 -17.38 10.78
CA TRP A 111 3.20 -16.14 11.10
C TRP A 111 4.71 -16.33 11.27
N PHE A 112 5.45 -15.38 10.78
CA PHE A 112 6.89 -15.33 10.92
C PHE A 112 7.25 -14.37 12.04
N ASP A 113 8.21 -14.75 12.86
CA ASP A 113 8.73 -13.88 13.92
C ASP A 113 9.41 -12.63 13.35
N ARG A 114 9.86 -12.70 12.10
CA ARG A 114 10.52 -11.62 11.41
C ARG A 114 9.98 -11.47 9.99
N ILE A 115 9.58 -10.24 9.65
CA ILE A 115 9.17 -9.86 8.30
C ILE A 115 10.00 -8.67 7.83
N LEU A 116 10.57 -8.78 6.63
CA LEU A 116 11.16 -7.67 5.91
C LEU A 116 10.27 -7.32 4.74
N PHE A 117 9.87 -6.06 4.66
CA PHE A 117 9.05 -5.53 3.60
C PHE A 117 9.80 -4.45 2.82
N SER A 118 9.89 -4.58 1.50
CA SER A 118 10.59 -3.62 0.64
C SER A 118 9.71 -3.22 -0.54
N ALA A 119 9.28 -1.97 -0.57
CA ALA A 119 8.42 -1.41 -1.62
C ALA A 119 8.44 0.14 -1.62
N PRO A 120 7.77 0.79 -2.58
CA PRO A 120 7.56 2.24 -2.58
C PRO A 120 6.88 2.72 -1.28
N PRO A 121 7.12 3.99 -0.87
CA PRO A 121 6.66 4.50 0.42
C PRO A 121 5.16 4.37 0.68
N GLU A 122 4.34 4.71 -0.30
CA GLU A 122 2.89 4.68 -0.15
C GLU A 122 2.34 3.26 0.05
N GLU A 123 2.97 2.26 -0.58
CA GLU A 123 2.62 0.85 -0.40
C GLU A 123 3.18 0.33 0.92
N SER A 124 4.43 0.67 1.22
CA SER A 124 5.16 0.16 2.38
C SER A 124 4.47 0.48 3.69
N LEU A 125 4.03 1.72 3.87
CA LEU A 125 3.43 2.16 5.12
C LEU A 125 2.05 1.55 5.32
N GLY A 126 1.21 1.56 4.30
CA GLY A 126 -0.13 0.99 4.38
C GLY A 126 -0.12 -0.52 4.63
N ILE A 127 0.78 -1.25 3.95
CA ILE A 127 0.94 -2.70 4.18
C ILE A 127 1.54 -2.98 5.55
N ALA A 128 2.51 -2.18 6.02
CA ALA A 128 3.09 -2.35 7.34
C ALA A 128 2.04 -2.19 8.46
N GLU A 129 1.18 -1.19 8.35
CA GLU A 129 0.06 -1.01 9.28
C GLU A 129 -0.91 -2.19 9.24
N ALA A 130 -1.28 -2.66 8.04
CA ALA A 130 -2.17 -3.80 7.88
C ALA A 130 -1.54 -5.11 8.40
N LEU A 131 -0.25 -5.34 8.14
CA LEU A 131 0.47 -6.50 8.67
C LEU A 131 0.43 -6.53 10.19
N ARG A 132 0.72 -5.41 10.84
CA ARG A 132 0.73 -5.36 12.31
C ARG A 132 -0.66 -5.38 12.93
N GLY A 133 -1.61 -4.68 12.33
CA GLY A 133 -2.93 -4.49 12.93
C GLY A 133 -3.92 -5.61 12.63
N GLU A 134 -3.78 -6.26 11.46
CA GLU A 134 -4.84 -7.14 10.97
C GLU A 134 -4.34 -8.50 10.45
N TRP A 135 -3.19 -8.54 9.75
CA TRP A 135 -2.83 -9.70 8.95
C TRP A 135 -1.84 -10.63 9.62
N ALA A 136 -0.94 -10.11 10.43
CA ALA A 136 0.11 -10.88 11.05
C ALA A 136 0.31 -10.48 12.51
N ASP A 137 0.73 -11.46 13.30
CA ASP A 137 1.10 -11.28 14.70
C ASP A 137 2.64 -11.33 14.78
N THR A 138 3.30 -10.33 14.17
CA THR A 138 4.76 -10.24 14.18
C THR A 138 5.22 -9.04 14.98
N GLU A 139 6.23 -9.26 15.84
CA GLU A 139 6.86 -8.18 16.61
C GLU A 139 7.99 -7.50 15.83
N ASN A 140 8.64 -8.23 14.90
CA ASN A 140 9.82 -7.80 14.18
C ASN A 140 9.51 -7.49 12.72
N LEU A 141 8.94 -6.31 12.47
CA LEU A 141 8.69 -5.80 11.13
C LEU A 141 9.70 -4.71 10.76
N THR A 142 10.45 -4.93 9.69
CA THR A 142 11.35 -3.95 9.10
C THR A 142 10.85 -3.56 7.72
N VAL A 143 10.79 -2.27 7.45
CA VAL A 143 10.35 -1.73 6.17
C VAL A 143 11.51 -1.00 5.51
N HIS A 144 11.90 -1.44 4.33
CA HIS A 144 12.82 -0.75 3.44
C HIS A 144 12.04 0.07 2.41
N LEU A 145 12.19 1.39 2.43
CA LEU A 145 11.53 2.27 1.48
C LEU A 145 12.32 2.32 0.15
N GLN A 146 11.64 2.04 -0.95
CA GLN A 146 12.21 2.15 -2.29
C GLN A 146 11.93 3.53 -2.90
N ALA A 147 12.51 4.60 -2.33
CA ALA A 147 12.39 5.94 -2.88
C ALA A 147 13.61 6.79 -2.62
N ASP A 148 14.09 7.49 -3.65
CA ASP A 148 15.21 8.40 -3.57
C ASP A 148 14.89 9.71 -2.84
N THR A 149 13.62 10.07 -2.70
CA THR A 149 13.17 11.41 -2.31
C THR A 149 12.40 11.46 -1.00
N CYS A 150 12.46 10.44 -0.17
CA CYS A 150 11.84 10.50 1.15
C CYS A 150 12.58 11.52 2.03
N SER A 151 12.20 12.79 1.91
CA SER A 151 12.75 13.89 2.72
C SER A 151 12.46 13.76 4.21
N LYS A 152 11.52 12.91 4.60
CA LYS A 152 11.24 12.51 5.98
C LYS A 152 10.85 11.04 6.00
N THR A 153 11.67 10.21 6.61
CA THR A 153 11.32 8.84 6.93
C THR A 153 10.13 8.86 7.90
N PRO A 154 8.95 8.40 7.49
CA PRO A 154 7.80 8.42 8.38
C PRO A 154 8.06 7.48 9.56
N ALA A 155 7.83 7.97 10.76
CA ALA A 155 7.86 7.13 11.95
C ALA A 155 6.53 6.38 12.04
N VAL A 156 6.59 5.08 11.98
CA VAL A 156 5.47 4.20 12.35
C VAL A 156 5.85 3.54 13.67
N ASP A 157 5.06 3.73 14.70
CA ASP A 157 5.30 3.13 16.01
C ASP A 157 5.54 1.63 15.88
N THR A 158 6.65 1.16 16.45
CA THR A 158 7.05 -0.26 16.47
C THR A 158 7.49 -0.86 15.13
N VAL A 159 7.61 -0.09 14.05
CA VAL A 159 8.13 -0.53 12.77
C VAL A 159 9.46 0.17 12.48
N ARG A 160 10.50 -0.60 12.19
CA ARG A 160 11.77 -0.05 11.74
C ARG A 160 11.66 0.34 10.28
N VAL A 161 11.74 1.63 9.99
CA VAL A 161 11.70 2.16 8.61
C VAL A 161 13.10 2.60 8.19
N VAL A 162 13.53 2.17 7.02
CA VAL A 162 14.88 2.42 6.48
C VAL A 162 14.77 2.95 5.05
N GLY A 163 15.41 4.08 4.76
CA GLY A 163 15.45 4.64 3.41
C GLY A 163 16.38 3.86 2.48
N ILE A 164 16.15 3.91 1.16
CA ILE A 164 16.86 3.12 0.15
C ILE A 164 18.37 3.38 0.10
N ASN A 165 18.80 4.59 0.39
CA ASN A 165 20.21 4.98 0.40
C ASN A 165 20.89 4.78 1.76
N ASP A 166 20.21 4.16 2.70
CA ASP A 166 20.75 3.95 4.03
C ASP A 166 21.69 2.74 4.06
N ILE A 167 22.88 2.92 4.60
CA ILE A 167 23.86 1.86 4.81
C ILE A 167 23.26 0.72 5.66
N SER A 168 22.29 1.04 6.50
CA SER A 168 21.59 0.08 7.35
C SER A 168 20.84 -1.01 6.57
N ILE A 169 20.42 -0.75 5.32
CA ILE A 169 19.84 -1.79 4.46
C ILE A 169 20.83 -2.94 4.22
N ALA A 170 22.07 -2.59 3.87
CA ALA A 170 23.11 -3.61 3.65
C ALA A 170 23.44 -4.36 4.94
N GLU A 171 23.40 -3.69 6.09
CA GLU A 171 23.59 -4.32 7.38
C GLU A 171 22.42 -5.25 7.76
N ASP A 172 21.20 -4.87 7.45
CA ASP A 172 20.03 -5.70 7.67
C ASP A 172 20.14 -7.01 6.88
N TYR A 173 20.54 -6.95 5.62
CA TYR A 173 20.76 -8.14 4.82
C TYR A 173 21.91 -9.01 5.34
N LYS A 174 23.00 -8.39 5.81
CA LYS A 174 24.11 -9.14 6.42
C LYS A 174 23.69 -9.87 7.70
N LYS A 175 22.84 -9.24 8.50
CA LYS A 175 22.33 -9.79 9.77
C LYS A 175 21.13 -10.71 9.58
N TRP A 176 20.61 -10.82 8.37
CA TRP A 176 19.45 -11.66 8.08
C TRP A 176 19.78 -13.13 8.30
N ASP A 177 19.01 -13.79 9.12
CA ASP A 177 19.17 -15.19 9.51
C ASP A 177 17.92 -16.05 9.27
N GLY A 178 16.89 -15.46 8.64
CA GLY A 178 15.65 -16.12 8.26
C GLY A 178 14.43 -15.27 8.49
N GLY A 179 13.31 -15.66 7.91
CA GLY A 179 12.04 -14.98 8.00
C GLY A 179 11.35 -14.83 6.66
N LEU A 180 10.27 -14.05 6.65
CA LEU A 180 9.49 -13.75 5.45
C LEU A 180 9.98 -12.46 4.80
N ILE A 181 10.21 -12.51 3.49
CA ILE A 181 10.51 -11.34 2.66
C ILE A 181 9.29 -11.03 1.78
N LEU A 182 8.74 -9.85 1.94
CA LEU A 182 7.69 -9.32 1.09
C LEU A 182 8.31 -8.20 0.23
N SER A 183 8.61 -8.51 -1.03
CA SER A 183 9.37 -7.59 -1.88
C SER A 183 9.24 -7.91 -3.37
N SER A 184 10.12 -7.35 -4.17
CA SER A 184 10.34 -7.73 -5.56
C SER A 184 11.38 -8.86 -5.67
N SER A 185 11.58 -9.39 -6.88
CA SER A 185 12.60 -10.40 -7.18
C SER A 185 14.04 -9.93 -6.89
N HIS A 186 14.29 -8.62 -6.93
CA HIS A 186 15.64 -8.07 -6.69
C HIS A 186 16.17 -8.32 -5.29
N GLU A 187 15.33 -8.15 -4.27
CA GLU A 187 15.72 -8.39 -2.88
C GLU A 187 15.96 -9.88 -2.63
N THR A 188 15.11 -10.74 -3.21
CA THR A 188 15.28 -12.19 -3.09
C THR A 188 16.56 -12.65 -3.77
N GLU A 189 16.90 -12.13 -4.95
CA GLU A 189 18.16 -12.43 -5.62
C GLU A 189 19.38 -11.97 -4.81
N ARG A 190 19.30 -10.79 -4.19
CA ARG A 190 20.36 -10.29 -3.30
C ARG A 190 20.63 -11.23 -2.14
N LEU A 191 19.60 -11.74 -1.48
CA LEU A 191 19.72 -12.67 -0.37
C LEU A 191 20.26 -14.04 -0.83
N LEU A 192 19.83 -14.52 -2.00
CA LEU A 192 20.38 -15.73 -2.62
C LEU A 192 21.89 -15.60 -2.86
N ARG A 193 22.33 -14.49 -3.45
CA ARG A 193 23.77 -14.22 -3.67
C ARG A 193 24.56 -14.15 -2.36
N MET A 194 23.92 -13.73 -1.26
CA MET A 194 24.52 -13.69 0.06
C MET A 194 24.38 -15.02 0.83
N ASN A 195 23.81 -16.06 0.21
CA ASN A 195 23.53 -17.37 0.82
C ASN A 195 22.76 -17.25 2.15
N LYS A 196 21.70 -16.40 2.16
CA LYS A 196 20.86 -16.19 3.33
C LYS A 196 19.58 -17.02 3.26
N PRO A 197 19.11 -17.62 4.38
CA PRO A 197 17.84 -18.32 4.42
C PRO A 197 16.67 -17.34 4.42
N PHE A 198 15.64 -17.62 3.62
CA PHE A 198 14.41 -16.83 3.59
C PHE A 198 13.23 -17.58 2.98
N VAL A 199 12.02 -17.14 3.28
CA VAL A 199 10.80 -17.41 2.52
C VAL A 199 10.41 -16.11 1.84
N SER A 200 10.09 -16.13 0.55
CA SER A 200 9.72 -14.92 -0.18
C SER A 200 8.30 -14.98 -0.71
N CYS A 201 7.65 -13.80 -0.69
CA CYS A 201 6.43 -13.54 -1.41
C CYS A 201 6.63 -12.25 -2.22
N HIS A 202 6.53 -12.35 -3.53
CA HIS A 202 6.66 -11.18 -4.41
C HIS A 202 5.33 -10.44 -4.43
N ILE A 203 5.33 -9.23 -3.90
CA ILE A 203 4.17 -8.36 -3.83
C ILE A 203 4.29 -7.14 -4.74
N THR A 204 5.52 -6.83 -5.17
CA THR A 204 5.80 -5.77 -6.14
C THR A 204 6.44 -6.37 -7.38
N ARG A 205 6.04 -5.92 -8.57
CA ARG A 205 6.72 -6.26 -9.81
C ARG A 205 7.88 -5.31 -10.01
N PRO A 206 9.07 -5.80 -10.40
CA PRO A 206 10.14 -4.93 -10.85
C PRO A 206 9.68 -4.19 -12.10
N VAL A 207 10.00 -2.91 -12.20
CA VAL A 207 9.64 -2.04 -13.33
C VAL A 207 10.19 -2.57 -14.67
N TYR A 208 11.14 -3.48 -14.63
CA TYR A 208 11.84 -4.03 -15.81
C TYR A 208 11.19 -5.27 -16.43
N ASP A 209 10.21 -5.89 -15.78
CA ASP A 209 9.52 -7.07 -16.33
C ASP A 209 8.56 -6.72 -17.49
N GLU A 210 8.33 -5.43 -17.76
CA GLU A 210 7.48 -4.96 -18.86
C GLU A 210 8.27 -4.72 -20.17
N ILE A 211 9.59 -4.93 -20.20
CA ILE A 211 10.45 -4.69 -21.35
C ILE A 211 10.90 -6.01 -22.02
N ALA A 212 10.37 -7.14 -21.63
CA ALA A 212 10.69 -8.43 -22.23
C ALA A 212 9.66 -8.87 -23.26
#